data_a2d238669938f80d33870081e5186f4f
#
_entry.id   a2d238669938f80d33870081e5186f4f
#
_cell.length_a   1.000
_cell.length_b   1.000
_cell.length_c   1.000
_cell.angle_alpha   90.00
_cell.angle_beta   90.00
_cell.angle_gamma   90.00
#
_symmetry.space_group_name_H-M   'P 1'
#
loop_
_entity.id
_entity.type
_entity.pdbx_description
1 polymer ?
#
loop_
_entity_poly.entity_id
_entity_poly.type
_entity_poly.pdbx_seq_one_letter_code
_entity_poly.pdbx_strand_id
1 'polypeptide(L)'
;MRHKKPLTPVSVAAALAVSLLAAPVPASATPAPQADPTAQTARQPLERQVLPENDGWAAAGAGTTGGSAAGADRVYDVSSKAELLAAFASGGTDPKIIRVHGDIAANVDANGSPVSCEDYAAGTGYSLTQYLYDFNPARYGTTSEHEGPQETARRAAAAQQAATIRWDIPSNTTIVGAGPDSSITGAALRINRAENVIFRNLTVRDAADCFPAWDPTDGATGNWNSEYDLLQIINGSTRVWVDHNHFTDAPNLDSAQPTYFGRPYQVHDGAVDVTNGSDLVTMSYNRFSEHDKLLLIGSTDSTTRGDVGKLRVTIHHNVFQNVGQRAPRVRYGQVDVYNNHFKTSADSEVPYGYTFGAGVESHLYAEANAFTIPADIPVSSLIAYFKGKVIATSGNAVNGKIVDLRAAYNKAAPADRQLGADDSWTPALRTHVNAAQAIPALLADAVGPLFTAGEAN
;
A
#
# COMPACT_ATOMS: atom_id res chain seq x y z
N MET A 1 -3.48 10.07 -80.48
CA MET A 1 -4.62 10.45 -81.32
C MET A 1 -5.69 11.17 -80.50
N ARG A 2 -6.04 12.38 -80.99
CA ARG A 2 -7.24 13.21 -80.72
C ARG A 2 -7.48 13.65 -79.26
N HIS A 3 -7.08 14.80 -79.00
CA HIS A 3 -7.73 16.11 -78.73
C HIS A 3 -9.25 16.09 -78.48
N LYS A 4 -9.72 16.72 -77.36
CA LYS A 4 -10.58 17.92 -77.46
C LYS A 4 -10.64 18.66 -76.12
N LYS A 5 -10.51 20.01 -76.26
CA LYS A 5 -10.54 21.09 -75.28
C LYS A 5 -11.98 21.56 -74.97
N PRO A 6 -12.18 22.57 -74.14
CA PRO A 6 -13.27 22.74 -73.20
C PRO A 6 -14.37 23.69 -73.62
N LEU A 7 -15.44 23.81 -72.85
CA LEU A 7 -16.46 24.86 -72.96
C LEU A 7 -16.70 25.51 -71.57
N THR A 8 -16.54 26.82 -71.57
CA THR A 8 -16.84 27.76 -70.49
C THR A 8 -18.31 28.11 -70.41
N PRO A 9 -18.85 28.47 -69.24
CA PRO A 9 -20.26 28.81 -69.08
C PRO A 9 -20.55 30.29 -69.13
N VAL A 10 -21.79 30.63 -69.52
CA VAL A 10 -22.42 31.92 -69.60
C VAL A 10 -23.05 32.24 -68.25
N SER A 11 -22.79 33.49 -67.77
CA SER A 11 -23.43 34.08 -66.59
C SER A 11 -24.81 34.67 -66.94
N VAL A 12 -25.82 34.31 -66.15
CA VAL A 12 -27.13 35.04 -66.17
C VAL A 12 -27.33 35.61 -64.77
N ALA A 13 -27.40 36.92 -64.70
CA ALA A 13 -27.80 37.72 -63.56
C ALA A 13 -29.31 37.82 -63.46
N ALA A 14 -29.91 37.38 -62.40
CA ALA A 14 -31.31 37.63 -62.06
C ALA A 14 -31.40 38.40 -60.76
N ALA A 15 -31.95 39.62 -60.84
CA ALA A 15 -32.27 40.44 -59.69
C ALA A 15 -33.55 39.94 -59.00
N LEU A 16 -33.50 39.70 -57.73
CA LEU A 16 -34.68 39.41 -56.91
C LEU A 16 -34.84 40.48 -55.83
N ALA A 17 -36.04 41.08 -55.83
CA ALA A 17 -36.49 42.06 -54.85
C ALA A 17 -36.62 41.45 -53.46
N VAL A 18 -36.09 42.14 -52.46
CA VAL A 18 -36.19 41.73 -51.04
C VAL A 18 -37.43 42.34 -50.44
N SER A 19 -38.41 41.51 -50.11
CA SER A 19 -39.53 41.86 -49.25
C SER A 19 -39.14 41.63 -47.79
N LEU A 20 -39.05 42.70 -46.99
CA LEU A 20 -38.86 42.57 -45.52
C LEU A 20 -40.16 42.09 -44.90
N LEU A 21 -40.14 40.81 -44.44
CA LEU A 21 -41.09 40.28 -43.47
C LEU A 21 -40.45 40.38 -42.10
N ALA A 22 -41.05 41.17 -41.20
CA ALA A 22 -40.65 41.23 -39.80
C ALA A 22 -40.94 39.89 -39.11
N ALA A 23 -39.90 39.26 -38.61
CA ALA A 23 -40.01 38.05 -37.77
C ALA A 23 -40.45 38.45 -36.34
N PRO A 24 -41.31 37.66 -35.68
CA PRO A 24 -41.68 37.89 -34.27
C PRO A 24 -40.49 37.67 -33.34
N VAL A 25 -40.27 38.59 -32.40
CA VAL A 25 -39.30 38.51 -31.34
C VAL A 25 -39.66 37.30 -30.44
N PRO A 26 -38.77 36.36 -30.20
CA PRO A 26 -39.05 35.28 -29.25
C PRO A 26 -39.17 35.84 -27.83
N ALA A 27 -40.24 35.45 -27.12
CA ALA A 27 -40.46 35.80 -25.73
C ALA A 27 -39.27 35.28 -24.89
N SER A 28 -38.72 36.17 -24.05
CA SER A 28 -37.66 35.84 -23.11
C SER A 28 -38.14 34.68 -22.21
N ALA A 29 -37.47 33.53 -22.37
CA ALA A 29 -37.65 32.41 -21.43
C ALA A 29 -37.19 32.85 -20.03
N THR A 30 -38.06 32.74 -19.06
CA THR A 30 -37.73 32.91 -17.65
C THR A 30 -36.60 31.96 -17.31
N PRO A 31 -35.47 32.39 -16.69
CA PRO A 31 -34.43 31.48 -16.26
C PRO A 31 -35.01 30.44 -15.28
N ALA A 32 -34.72 29.17 -15.51
CA ALA A 32 -35.00 28.12 -14.55
C ALA A 32 -34.34 28.49 -13.21
N PRO A 33 -34.97 28.17 -12.07
CA PRO A 33 -34.37 28.41 -10.77
C PRO A 33 -32.97 27.76 -10.73
N GLN A 34 -31.93 28.58 -10.51
CA GLN A 34 -30.61 28.04 -10.19
C GLN A 34 -30.75 27.22 -8.92
N ALA A 35 -30.33 25.96 -8.99
CA ALA A 35 -30.22 25.13 -7.82
C ALA A 35 -29.35 25.85 -6.78
N ASP A 36 -29.88 25.99 -5.58
CA ASP A 36 -29.19 26.61 -4.45
C ASP A 36 -27.88 25.87 -4.20
N PRO A 37 -26.69 26.51 -4.31
CA PRO A 37 -25.42 25.85 -4.06
C PRO A 37 -25.22 25.44 -2.60
N THR A 38 -26.19 25.73 -1.71
CA THR A 38 -26.17 25.39 -0.29
C THR A 38 -26.89 24.07 0.06
N ALA A 39 -27.43 23.34 -0.91
CA ALA A 39 -27.82 21.94 -0.67
C ALA A 39 -26.56 21.08 -0.58
N GLN A 40 -25.79 21.24 0.52
CA GLN A 40 -24.79 20.31 0.97
C GLN A 40 -25.52 19.00 1.28
N THR A 41 -25.53 18.07 0.31
CA THR A 41 -25.86 16.67 0.62
C THR A 41 -24.94 16.28 1.77
N ALA A 42 -25.51 16.00 2.94
CA ALA A 42 -24.76 15.63 4.12
C ALA A 42 -23.78 14.50 3.71
N ARG A 43 -22.48 14.79 3.73
CA ARG A 43 -21.44 13.84 3.38
C ARG A 43 -21.60 12.65 4.32
N GLN A 44 -21.68 11.44 3.79
CA GLN A 44 -21.77 10.26 4.66
C GLN A 44 -20.62 10.29 5.68
N PRO A 45 -20.90 9.91 6.95
CA PRO A 45 -19.86 9.78 7.95
C PRO A 45 -18.71 8.91 7.45
N LEU A 46 -17.49 9.25 7.84
CA LEU A 46 -16.27 8.61 7.33
C LEU A 46 -16.32 7.08 7.44
N GLU A 47 -16.82 6.58 8.55
CA GLU A 47 -16.93 5.15 8.85
C GLU A 47 -17.93 4.39 7.98
N ARG A 48 -18.81 5.10 7.26
CA ARG A 48 -19.82 4.51 6.36
C ARG A 48 -19.52 4.73 4.89
N GLN A 49 -18.43 5.44 4.57
CA GLN A 49 -18.02 5.63 3.19
C GLN A 49 -17.52 4.31 2.61
N VAL A 50 -17.88 4.05 1.37
CA VAL A 50 -17.47 2.86 0.60
C VAL A 50 -16.46 3.27 -0.46
N LEU A 51 -15.69 2.30 -0.96
CA LEU A 51 -14.78 2.55 -2.07
C LEU A 51 -15.58 3.04 -3.30
N PRO A 52 -15.19 4.16 -3.94
CA PRO A 52 -15.84 4.64 -5.14
C PRO A 52 -15.80 3.61 -6.29
N GLU A 53 -16.78 3.66 -7.17
CA GLU A 53 -16.77 2.86 -8.40
C GLU A 53 -15.53 3.19 -9.25
N ASN A 54 -14.93 2.18 -9.84
CA ASN A 54 -13.73 2.29 -10.67
C ASN A 54 -12.49 2.83 -9.94
N ASP A 55 -12.45 2.77 -8.62
CA ASP A 55 -11.30 3.24 -7.84
C ASP A 55 -10.38 2.08 -7.44
N GLY A 56 -9.69 1.54 -8.43
CA GLY A 56 -8.75 0.43 -8.30
C GLY A 56 -9.38 -0.96 -8.25
N TRP A 57 -8.54 -1.96 -8.09
CA TRP A 57 -8.95 -3.36 -8.14
C TRP A 57 -9.98 -3.76 -7.09
N ALA A 58 -9.97 -3.16 -5.91
CA ALA A 58 -10.97 -3.45 -4.88
C ALA A 58 -12.38 -2.94 -5.22
N ALA A 59 -12.53 -2.11 -6.27
CA ALA A 59 -13.82 -1.70 -6.81
C ALA A 59 -14.40 -2.72 -7.80
N ALA A 60 -13.66 -3.76 -8.18
CA ALA A 60 -14.10 -4.76 -9.13
C ALA A 60 -15.29 -5.59 -8.59
N GLY A 61 -16.20 -5.96 -9.48
CA GLY A 61 -17.35 -6.80 -9.16
C GLY A 61 -18.32 -6.11 -8.21
N ALA A 62 -18.46 -6.62 -6.99
CA ALA A 62 -19.36 -6.05 -5.97
C ALA A 62 -18.78 -4.82 -5.25
N GLY A 63 -17.53 -4.45 -5.54
CA GLY A 63 -16.82 -3.39 -4.84
C GLY A 63 -16.48 -3.73 -3.38
N THR A 64 -15.99 -2.72 -2.65
CA THR A 64 -15.64 -2.84 -1.23
C THR A 64 -16.49 -1.88 -0.41
N THR A 65 -17.32 -2.43 0.46
CA THR A 65 -18.29 -1.69 1.28
C THR A 65 -18.00 -1.76 2.78
N GLY A 66 -17.09 -2.66 3.17
CA GLY A 66 -16.74 -2.87 4.57
C GLY A 66 -17.96 -3.09 5.46
N GLY A 67 -17.97 -2.40 6.58
CA GLY A 67 -19.08 -2.39 7.55
C GLY A 67 -20.16 -1.36 7.29
N SER A 68 -20.23 -0.71 6.11
CA SER A 68 -21.16 0.42 5.87
C SER A 68 -22.63 0.11 6.16
N ALA A 69 -23.03 -1.17 6.01
CA ALA A 69 -24.39 -1.66 6.30
C ALA A 69 -24.61 -2.04 7.79
N ALA A 70 -23.66 -1.81 8.68
CA ALA A 70 -23.78 -2.16 10.09
C ALA A 70 -24.94 -1.44 10.76
N GLY A 71 -25.76 -2.18 11.52
CA GLY A 71 -26.76 -1.60 12.42
C GLY A 71 -26.08 -0.81 13.55
N ALA A 72 -26.83 0.02 14.25
CA ALA A 72 -26.29 0.82 15.35
C ALA A 72 -25.72 -0.05 16.49
N ASP A 73 -26.25 -1.25 16.68
CA ASP A 73 -25.80 -2.25 17.64
C ASP A 73 -24.47 -2.95 17.24
N ARG A 74 -23.98 -2.67 16.04
CA ARG A 74 -22.72 -3.21 15.50
C ARG A 74 -21.71 -2.11 15.16
N VAL A 75 -21.84 -0.96 15.76
CA VAL A 75 -20.86 0.12 15.76
C VAL A 75 -20.19 0.11 17.13
N TYR A 76 -18.90 -0.17 17.15
CA TYR A 76 -18.10 -0.32 18.36
C TYR A 76 -17.13 0.84 18.49
N ASP A 77 -17.17 1.54 19.59
CA ASP A 77 -16.14 2.49 20.01
C ASP A 77 -15.14 1.75 20.88
N VAL A 78 -13.86 1.77 20.51
CA VAL A 78 -12.81 1.01 21.19
C VAL A 78 -11.61 1.91 21.49
N SER A 79 -11.06 1.78 22.70
CA SER A 79 -9.90 2.53 23.20
C SER A 79 -8.85 1.64 23.87
N SER A 80 -9.08 0.32 23.85
CA SER A 80 -8.18 -0.67 24.43
C SER A 80 -8.08 -1.93 23.58
N LYS A 81 -7.00 -2.68 23.77
CA LYS A 81 -6.81 -4.00 23.14
C LYS A 81 -7.97 -4.95 23.41
N ALA A 82 -8.45 -4.99 24.64
CA ALA A 82 -9.53 -5.88 25.03
C ALA A 82 -10.84 -5.55 24.29
N GLU A 83 -11.18 -4.28 24.19
CA GLU A 83 -12.36 -3.81 23.43
C GLU A 83 -12.23 -4.09 21.95
N LEU A 84 -11.06 -3.83 21.35
CA LEU A 84 -10.82 -4.10 19.94
C LEU A 84 -10.96 -5.60 19.62
N LEU A 85 -10.35 -6.47 20.41
CA LEU A 85 -10.46 -7.92 20.21
C LEU A 85 -11.87 -8.44 20.45
N ALA A 86 -12.60 -7.87 21.39
CA ALA A 86 -14.02 -8.18 21.61
C ALA A 86 -14.88 -7.76 20.42
N ALA A 87 -14.61 -6.58 19.82
CA ALA A 87 -15.28 -6.11 18.61
C ALA A 87 -15.00 -7.02 17.40
N PHE A 88 -13.75 -7.49 17.24
CA PHE A 88 -13.42 -8.47 16.18
C PHE A 88 -14.20 -9.78 16.36
N ALA A 89 -14.28 -10.30 17.56
CA ALA A 89 -15.00 -11.53 17.85
C ALA A 89 -16.53 -11.41 17.77
N SER A 90 -17.06 -10.19 17.84
CA SER A 90 -18.50 -9.94 17.89
C SER A 90 -19.17 -10.10 16.51
N GLY A 91 -20.35 -10.70 16.47
CA GLY A 91 -21.22 -10.74 15.29
C GLY A 91 -20.71 -11.56 14.10
N GLY A 92 -19.70 -12.40 14.26
CA GLY A 92 -19.18 -13.25 13.17
C GLY A 92 -18.82 -12.43 11.92
N THR A 93 -19.41 -12.80 10.77
CA THR A 93 -19.19 -12.12 9.47
C THR A 93 -20.24 -11.03 9.15
N ASP A 94 -21.14 -10.72 10.07
CA ASP A 94 -22.09 -9.62 9.85
C ASP A 94 -21.37 -8.27 9.77
N PRO A 95 -21.88 -7.33 8.97
CA PRO A 95 -21.27 -6.01 8.84
C PRO A 95 -21.07 -5.31 10.18
N LYS A 96 -19.86 -4.79 10.43
CA LYS A 96 -19.52 -4.05 11.65
C LYS A 96 -18.61 -2.86 11.37
N ILE A 97 -18.74 -1.84 12.18
CA ILE A 97 -17.87 -0.66 12.19
C ILE A 97 -17.15 -0.62 13.53
N ILE A 98 -15.85 -0.42 13.50
CA ILE A 98 -14.99 -0.30 14.69
C ILE A 98 -14.31 1.07 14.62
N ARG A 99 -14.65 1.95 15.55
CA ARG A 99 -14.07 3.29 15.69
C ARG A 99 -13.00 3.25 16.76
N VAL A 100 -11.78 3.50 16.37
CA VAL A 100 -10.60 3.49 17.26
C VAL A 100 -10.39 4.88 17.85
N HIS A 101 -10.30 4.98 19.16
CA HIS A 101 -10.02 6.19 19.91
C HIS A 101 -8.69 6.08 20.63
N GLY A 102 -7.81 7.06 20.46
CA GLY A 102 -6.48 7.07 21.07
C GLY A 102 -5.56 5.96 20.58
N ASP A 103 -4.52 5.65 21.33
CA ASP A 103 -3.54 4.62 20.99
C ASP A 103 -3.89 3.27 21.62
N ILE A 104 -4.01 2.24 20.80
CA ILE A 104 -4.22 0.85 21.23
C ILE A 104 -2.88 0.11 21.15
N ALA A 105 -2.26 -0.11 22.30
CA ALA A 105 -1.01 -0.86 22.40
C ALA A 105 -1.26 -2.37 22.36
N ALA A 106 -0.49 -3.10 21.56
CA ALA A 106 -0.59 -4.57 21.43
C ALA A 106 0.22 -5.31 22.48
N ASN A 107 1.41 -4.79 22.83
CA ASN A 107 2.32 -5.41 23.79
C ASN A 107 1.88 -5.09 25.24
N VAL A 108 0.66 -5.50 25.58
CA VAL A 108 0.10 -5.38 26.94
C VAL A 108 -0.59 -6.68 27.34
N ASP A 109 -0.60 -6.96 28.63
CA ASP A 109 -1.33 -8.08 29.21
C ASP A 109 -2.84 -7.82 29.30
N ALA A 110 -3.59 -8.73 29.90
CA ALA A 110 -5.05 -8.60 30.10
C ALA A 110 -5.46 -7.42 31.00
N ASN A 111 -4.55 -6.88 31.79
CA ASN A 111 -4.77 -5.74 32.69
C ASN A 111 -4.30 -4.43 32.06
N GLY A 112 -3.76 -4.44 30.84
CA GLY A 112 -3.20 -3.30 30.16
C GLY A 112 -1.76 -2.96 30.57
N SER A 113 -1.08 -3.84 31.32
CA SER A 113 0.32 -3.62 31.70
C SER A 113 1.25 -3.99 30.56
N PRO A 114 2.32 -3.21 30.29
CA PRO A 114 3.29 -3.52 29.24
C PRO A 114 3.92 -4.92 29.41
N VAL A 115 4.08 -5.61 28.28
CA VAL A 115 4.77 -6.92 28.19
C VAL A 115 6.05 -6.72 27.39
N SER A 116 7.19 -7.08 27.97
CA SER A 116 8.52 -6.95 27.37
C SER A 116 8.93 -8.18 26.57
N CYS A 117 10.03 -8.09 25.82
CA CYS A 117 10.62 -9.25 25.14
C CYS A 117 11.10 -10.32 26.15
N GLU A 118 11.57 -9.91 27.32
CA GLU A 118 11.96 -10.82 28.39
C GLU A 118 10.75 -11.58 28.94
N ASP A 119 9.59 -10.94 29.05
CA ASP A 119 8.36 -11.61 29.48
C ASP A 119 7.92 -12.66 28.47
N TYR A 120 8.00 -12.39 27.18
CA TYR A 120 7.76 -13.38 26.12
C TYR A 120 8.77 -14.51 26.10
N ALA A 121 10.03 -14.26 26.47
CA ALA A 121 11.06 -15.29 26.58
C ALA A 121 10.95 -16.15 27.86
N ALA A 122 10.21 -15.67 28.84
CA ALA A 122 10.13 -16.36 30.16
C ALA A 122 9.65 -17.80 30.02
N GLY A 123 10.38 -18.71 30.64
CA GLY A 123 10.08 -20.15 30.63
C GLY A 123 10.45 -20.91 29.36
N THR A 124 10.90 -20.23 28.29
CA THR A 124 11.26 -20.87 27.00
C THR A 124 12.71 -21.39 26.97
N GLY A 125 13.58 -20.84 27.81
CA GLY A 125 15.02 -21.11 27.78
C GLY A 125 15.77 -20.28 26.70
N TYR A 126 15.12 -19.36 26.01
CA TYR A 126 15.78 -18.49 25.06
C TYR A 126 16.71 -17.49 25.75
N SER A 127 17.87 -17.31 25.17
CA SER A 127 18.85 -16.29 25.54
C SER A 127 19.51 -15.76 24.29
N LEU A 128 19.34 -14.46 23.99
CA LEU A 128 20.00 -13.83 22.83
C LEU A 128 21.52 -14.02 22.86
N THR A 129 22.16 -13.90 24.04
CA THR A 129 23.60 -14.13 24.19
C THR A 129 23.99 -15.54 23.75
N GLN A 130 23.24 -16.59 24.21
CA GLN A 130 23.50 -17.96 23.81
C GLN A 130 23.18 -18.22 22.35
N TYR A 131 22.10 -17.62 21.82
CA TYR A 131 21.73 -17.70 20.41
C TYR A 131 22.85 -17.14 19.51
N LEU A 132 23.36 -15.94 19.85
CA LEU A 132 24.49 -15.32 19.13
C LEU A 132 25.78 -16.17 19.22
N TYR A 133 26.01 -16.87 20.33
CA TYR A 133 27.15 -17.79 20.47
C TYR A 133 26.98 -19.03 19.58
N ASP A 134 25.80 -19.64 19.59
CA ASP A 134 25.51 -20.89 18.88
C ASP A 134 25.54 -20.69 17.34
N PHE A 135 24.94 -19.61 16.86
CA PHE A 135 24.78 -19.33 15.43
C PHE A 135 25.82 -18.33 14.86
N ASN A 136 26.89 -18.07 15.59
CA ASN A 136 27.96 -17.22 15.06
C ASN A 136 28.49 -17.79 13.72
N PRO A 137 28.48 -17.00 12.61
CA PRO A 137 28.88 -17.50 11.30
C PRO A 137 30.29 -18.10 11.24
N ALA A 138 31.22 -17.63 12.09
CA ALA A 138 32.58 -18.19 12.19
C ALA A 138 32.60 -19.62 12.75
N ARG A 139 31.54 -20.05 13.45
CA ARG A 139 31.40 -21.40 14.05
C ARG A 139 30.38 -22.24 13.30
N TYR A 140 29.18 -21.68 13.09
CA TYR A 140 28.05 -22.39 12.48
C TYR A 140 28.17 -22.46 10.96
N GLY A 141 28.73 -21.44 10.36
CA GLY A 141 28.80 -21.27 8.89
C GLY A 141 27.55 -20.57 8.33
N THR A 142 27.45 -20.56 6.99
CA THR A 142 26.38 -19.87 6.23
C THR A 142 25.75 -20.78 5.18
N THR A 143 25.87 -22.10 5.32
CA THR A 143 25.42 -23.05 4.28
C THR A 143 24.25 -23.94 4.71
N SER A 144 23.83 -23.87 5.95
CA SER A 144 22.76 -24.70 6.50
C SER A 144 21.78 -23.84 7.30
N GLU A 145 20.51 -24.18 7.22
CA GLU A 145 19.48 -23.64 8.12
C GLU A 145 19.89 -23.83 9.57
N HIS A 146 19.51 -22.88 10.41
CA HIS A 146 19.84 -22.92 11.82
C HIS A 146 18.88 -23.82 12.59
N GLU A 147 19.43 -24.79 13.29
CA GLU A 147 18.70 -25.73 14.16
C GLU A 147 19.42 -25.89 15.49
N GLY A 148 18.68 -26.24 16.53
CA GLY A 148 19.24 -26.51 17.85
C GLY A 148 18.40 -25.99 19.00
N PRO A 149 18.86 -26.18 20.25
CA PRO A 149 18.10 -25.83 21.47
C PRO A 149 17.72 -24.34 21.51
N GLN A 150 18.62 -23.41 21.11
CA GLN A 150 18.35 -21.98 21.14
C GLN A 150 17.38 -21.56 20.04
N GLU A 151 17.41 -22.17 18.84
CA GLU A 151 16.40 -21.90 17.83
C GLU A 151 15.02 -22.45 18.25
N THR A 152 14.96 -23.61 18.88
CA THR A 152 13.71 -24.12 19.47
C THR A 152 13.16 -23.18 20.53
N ALA A 153 14.02 -22.66 21.39
CA ALA A 153 13.64 -21.70 22.43
C ALA A 153 13.21 -20.37 21.86
N ARG A 154 13.89 -19.86 20.79
CA ARG A 154 13.50 -18.66 20.06
C ARG A 154 12.09 -18.80 19.47
N ARG A 155 11.82 -19.92 18.78
CA ARG A 155 10.49 -20.19 18.21
C ARG A 155 9.40 -20.24 19.28
N ALA A 156 9.70 -20.79 20.46
CA ALA A 156 8.76 -20.80 21.57
C ALA A 156 8.47 -19.40 22.10
N ALA A 157 9.50 -18.56 22.24
CA ALA A 157 9.36 -17.16 22.65
C ALA A 157 8.59 -16.34 21.60
N ALA A 158 8.92 -16.48 20.31
CA ALA A 158 8.20 -15.86 19.20
C ALA A 158 6.72 -16.27 19.16
N ALA A 159 6.40 -17.54 19.48
CA ALA A 159 5.01 -18.00 19.56
C ALA A 159 4.23 -17.33 20.70
N GLN A 160 4.87 -17.04 21.85
CA GLN A 160 4.24 -16.29 22.94
C GLN A 160 3.96 -14.84 22.53
N GLN A 161 4.92 -14.18 21.87
CA GLN A 161 4.70 -12.85 21.30
C GLN A 161 3.59 -12.87 20.26
N ALA A 162 3.64 -13.79 19.30
CA ALA A 162 2.63 -13.90 18.24
C ALA A 162 1.20 -14.07 18.79
N ALA A 163 1.02 -14.86 19.84
CA ALA A 163 -0.27 -15.03 20.50
C ALA A 163 -0.82 -13.74 21.12
N THR A 164 0.05 -12.79 21.42
CA THR A 164 -0.30 -11.50 22.02
C THR A 164 -0.59 -10.43 20.99
N ILE A 165 0.21 -10.34 19.91
CA ILE A 165 0.19 -9.19 18.98
C ILE A 165 -0.45 -9.47 17.61
N ARG A 166 -0.63 -10.75 17.19
CA ARG A 166 -1.28 -11.08 15.90
C ARG A 166 -2.79 -11.06 16.04
N TRP A 167 -3.43 -10.15 15.30
CA TRP A 167 -4.87 -9.95 15.38
C TRP A 167 -5.51 -10.08 14.01
N ASP A 168 -6.49 -10.99 13.89
CA ASP A 168 -7.22 -11.21 12.63
C ASP A 168 -8.44 -10.29 12.53
N ILE A 169 -8.48 -9.48 11.47
CA ILE A 169 -9.60 -8.59 11.13
C ILE A 169 -10.65 -9.40 10.37
N PRO A 170 -11.90 -9.49 10.86
CA PRO A 170 -12.93 -10.29 10.22
C PRO A 170 -13.50 -9.63 8.95
N SER A 171 -14.22 -10.44 8.15
CA SER A 171 -14.93 -9.97 6.95
C SER A 171 -16.00 -8.92 7.25
N ASN A 172 -16.38 -8.14 6.22
CA ASN A 172 -17.44 -7.12 6.28
C ASN A 172 -17.21 -6.07 7.38
N THR A 173 -15.96 -5.68 7.58
CA THR A 173 -15.55 -4.79 8.67
C THR A 173 -15.00 -3.47 8.11
N THR A 174 -15.44 -2.36 8.68
CA THR A 174 -14.74 -1.08 8.58
C THR A 174 -14.04 -0.80 9.91
N ILE A 175 -12.72 -0.64 9.89
CA ILE A 175 -11.94 -0.10 11.01
C ILE A 175 -11.53 1.31 10.63
N VAL A 176 -11.83 2.26 11.51
CA VAL A 176 -11.58 3.68 11.24
C VAL A 176 -11.09 4.40 12.50
N GLY A 177 -10.10 5.27 12.32
CA GLY A 177 -9.70 6.19 13.37
C GLY A 177 -10.77 7.26 13.59
N ALA A 178 -11.15 7.45 14.84
CA ALA A 178 -12.20 8.38 15.26
C ALA A 178 -11.66 9.77 15.64
N GLY A 179 -10.35 9.93 15.76
CA GLY A 179 -9.70 11.19 16.14
C GLY A 179 -8.23 11.26 15.72
N PRO A 180 -7.57 12.40 15.88
CA PRO A 180 -6.19 12.62 15.41
C PRO A 180 -5.17 11.70 16.09
N ASP A 181 -5.45 11.22 17.29
CA ASP A 181 -4.57 10.34 18.06
C ASP A 181 -4.88 8.85 17.86
N SER A 182 -5.80 8.53 16.93
CA SER A 182 -6.19 7.14 16.68
C SER A 182 -5.04 6.35 16.09
N SER A 183 -4.51 5.41 16.87
CA SER A 183 -3.37 4.59 16.46
C SER A 183 -3.45 3.16 17.01
N ILE A 184 -2.72 2.26 16.35
CA ILE A 184 -2.47 0.89 16.81
C ILE A 184 -0.96 0.70 16.82
N THR A 185 -0.38 0.40 17.99
CA THR A 185 1.05 0.29 18.18
C THR A 185 1.45 -1.14 18.58
N GLY A 186 2.44 -1.70 17.90
CA GLY A 186 3.02 -3.02 18.21
C GLY A 186 2.19 -4.21 17.77
N ALA A 187 1.12 -4.02 16.99
CA ALA A 187 0.28 -5.10 16.51
C ALA A 187 0.70 -5.58 15.11
N ALA A 188 0.73 -6.89 14.92
CA ALA A 188 0.79 -7.54 13.61
C ALA A 188 -0.66 -7.81 13.14
N LEU A 189 -1.24 -6.85 12.44
CA LEU A 189 -2.62 -6.94 11.97
C LEU A 189 -2.72 -7.84 10.74
N ARG A 190 -3.78 -8.65 10.66
CA ARG A 190 -3.99 -9.53 9.51
C ARG A 190 -5.42 -9.49 9.02
N ILE A 191 -5.59 -9.34 7.71
CA ILE A 191 -6.81 -9.67 6.99
C ILE A 191 -6.58 -11.07 6.43
N ASN A 192 -7.07 -12.11 7.13
CA ASN A 192 -6.71 -13.51 6.93
C ASN A 192 -7.96 -14.32 6.58
N ARG A 193 -8.06 -14.82 5.34
CA ARG A 193 -9.27 -15.49 4.81
C ARG A 193 -10.52 -14.65 4.99
N ALA A 194 -10.40 -13.34 4.85
CA ALA A 194 -11.47 -12.39 5.03
C ALA A 194 -11.74 -11.61 3.75
N GLU A 195 -12.95 -11.09 3.63
CA GLU A 195 -13.36 -10.32 2.46
C GLU A 195 -14.12 -9.05 2.87
N ASN A 196 -14.11 -8.07 1.97
CA ASN A 196 -14.88 -6.85 2.13
C ASN A 196 -14.49 -6.08 3.40
N VAL A 197 -13.22 -5.67 3.47
CA VAL A 197 -12.64 -4.94 4.61
C VAL A 197 -12.21 -3.55 4.19
N ILE A 198 -12.58 -2.55 4.97
CA ILE A 198 -12.08 -1.18 4.88
C ILE A 198 -11.24 -0.90 6.12
N PHE A 199 -9.97 -0.53 5.89
CA PHE A 199 -9.03 -0.14 6.95
C PHE A 199 -8.56 1.28 6.67
N ARG A 200 -8.96 2.24 7.50
CA ARG A 200 -8.73 3.65 7.16
C ARG A 200 -8.51 4.58 8.35
N ASN A 201 -7.84 5.67 8.06
CA ASN A 201 -7.72 6.85 8.93
C ASN A 201 -7.03 6.56 10.27
N LEU A 202 -6.04 5.68 10.26
CA LEU A 202 -5.30 5.21 11.44
C LEU A 202 -3.79 5.42 11.28
N THR A 203 -3.09 5.67 12.37
CA THR A 203 -1.66 5.45 12.45
C THR A 203 -1.39 4.02 12.93
N VAL A 204 -0.61 3.24 12.16
CA VAL A 204 -0.18 1.89 12.53
C VAL A 204 1.33 1.87 12.58
N ARG A 205 1.90 1.42 13.70
CA ARG A 205 3.34 1.53 13.89
C ARG A 205 3.94 0.42 14.73
N ASP A 206 5.23 0.18 14.49
CA ASP A 206 6.14 -0.55 15.40
C ASP A 206 5.67 -1.98 15.71
N ALA A 207 5.36 -2.79 14.67
CA ALA A 207 5.13 -4.22 14.83
C ALA A 207 6.47 -4.94 15.02
N ALA A 208 7.22 -4.60 16.07
CA ALA A 208 8.56 -5.08 16.28
C ALA A 208 8.57 -6.55 16.74
N ASP A 209 9.44 -7.35 16.11
CA ASP A 209 9.74 -8.71 16.48
C ASP A 209 10.79 -8.72 17.60
N CYS A 210 10.45 -9.28 18.75
CA CYS A 210 11.38 -9.49 19.85
C CYS A 210 12.44 -10.56 19.54
N PHE A 211 12.16 -11.44 18.59
CA PHE A 211 12.93 -12.65 18.33
C PHE A 211 13.21 -12.90 16.86
N PRO A 212 13.79 -11.92 16.12
CA PRO A 212 14.15 -12.13 14.74
C PRO A 212 15.00 -13.39 14.56
N ALA A 213 14.74 -14.14 13.49
CA ALA A 213 15.52 -15.33 13.17
C ALA A 213 16.79 -14.95 12.42
N TRP A 214 17.92 -15.52 12.79
CA TRP A 214 19.11 -15.51 11.94
C TRP A 214 18.95 -16.55 10.84
N ASP A 215 18.95 -16.15 9.58
CA ASP A 215 19.02 -17.06 8.43
C ASP A 215 20.46 -17.05 7.87
N PRO A 216 21.25 -18.11 8.15
CA PRO A 216 22.61 -18.20 7.64
C PRO A 216 22.68 -18.29 6.12
N THR A 217 21.61 -18.74 5.48
CA THR A 217 21.55 -19.03 4.04
C THR A 217 21.04 -17.86 3.20
N ASP A 218 20.53 -16.79 3.82
CA ASP A 218 20.05 -15.61 3.12
C ASP A 218 21.22 -14.78 2.55
N GLY A 219 21.39 -14.88 1.24
CA GLY A 219 22.49 -14.27 0.52
C GLY A 219 23.85 -14.93 0.83
N ALA A 220 24.92 -14.14 0.68
CA ALA A 220 26.28 -14.66 0.86
C ALA A 220 26.77 -14.69 2.32
N THR A 221 26.13 -13.93 3.19
CA THR A 221 26.63 -13.70 4.58
C THR A 221 25.59 -13.93 5.64
N GLY A 222 24.40 -14.41 5.29
CA GLY A 222 23.25 -14.51 6.17
C GLY A 222 22.56 -13.16 6.41
N ASN A 223 21.37 -13.22 7.01
CA ASN A 223 20.59 -12.04 7.39
C ASN A 223 19.67 -12.33 8.58
N TRP A 224 19.19 -11.26 9.23
CA TRP A 224 18.13 -11.32 10.23
C TRP A 224 16.78 -11.18 9.55
N ASN A 225 15.79 -11.98 9.99
CA ASN A 225 14.43 -11.97 9.46
C ASN A 225 13.43 -11.80 10.60
N SER A 226 12.66 -10.74 10.54
CA SER A 226 11.48 -10.50 11.35
C SER A 226 10.24 -11.16 10.73
N GLU A 227 9.22 -11.45 11.54
CA GLU A 227 7.99 -12.12 11.10
C GLU A 227 6.76 -11.20 11.01
N TYR A 228 6.84 -9.96 11.45
CA TYR A 228 5.65 -9.14 11.68
C TYR A 228 5.58 -7.95 10.73
N ASP A 229 4.53 -7.95 9.88
CA ASP A 229 4.11 -6.79 9.12
C ASP A 229 3.12 -5.94 9.93
N LEU A 230 3.06 -4.66 9.63
CA LEU A 230 2.03 -3.79 10.23
C LEU A 230 0.62 -4.22 9.81
N LEU A 231 0.44 -4.66 8.54
CA LEU A 231 -0.81 -5.21 8.03
C LEU A 231 -0.55 -6.29 6.96
N GLN A 232 -0.99 -7.51 7.20
CA GLN A 232 -0.97 -8.59 6.23
C GLN A 232 -2.33 -8.83 5.59
N ILE A 233 -2.40 -8.92 4.27
CA ILE A 233 -3.59 -9.34 3.51
C ILE A 233 -3.28 -10.69 2.90
N ILE A 234 -3.75 -11.79 3.54
CA ILE A 234 -3.24 -13.13 3.27
C ILE A 234 -4.33 -14.20 3.10
N ASN A 235 -3.89 -15.33 2.52
CA ASN A 235 -4.66 -16.59 2.45
C ASN A 235 -6.01 -16.44 1.74
N GLY A 236 -6.03 -15.80 0.57
CA GLY A 236 -7.21 -15.65 -0.26
C GLY A 236 -8.14 -14.51 0.16
N SER A 237 -7.67 -13.59 0.98
CA SER A 237 -8.44 -12.39 1.34
C SER A 237 -8.69 -11.51 0.12
N THR A 238 -9.87 -10.88 0.04
CA THR A 238 -10.27 -10.15 -1.17
C THR A 238 -11.16 -8.95 -0.88
N ARG A 239 -11.18 -7.99 -1.81
CA ARG A 239 -11.95 -6.74 -1.68
C ARG A 239 -11.57 -5.98 -0.42
N VAL A 240 -10.33 -5.52 -0.40
CA VAL A 240 -9.75 -4.77 0.71
C VAL A 240 -9.38 -3.36 0.27
N TRP A 241 -9.85 -2.39 1.01
CA TRP A 241 -9.51 -0.98 0.81
C TRP A 241 -8.73 -0.44 2.02
N VAL A 242 -7.48 -0.07 1.79
CA VAL A 242 -6.57 0.53 2.78
C VAL A 242 -6.40 2.00 2.43
N ASP A 243 -6.94 2.90 3.24
CA ASP A 243 -7.15 4.28 2.83
C ASP A 243 -6.83 5.30 3.93
N HIS A 244 -6.11 6.36 3.59
CA HIS A 244 -5.78 7.46 4.51
C HIS A 244 -5.13 7.00 5.84
N ASN A 245 -4.29 5.98 5.80
CA ASN A 245 -3.53 5.55 6.99
C ASN A 245 -2.11 6.10 6.96
N HIS A 246 -1.46 6.09 8.11
CA HIS A 246 -0.04 6.30 8.26
C HIS A 246 0.62 5.02 8.79
N PHE A 247 1.48 4.41 8.00
CA PHE A 247 2.29 3.25 8.35
C PHE A 247 3.75 3.67 8.57
N THR A 248 4.34 3.33 9.73
CA THR A 248 5.70 3.75 10.09
C THR A 248 6.32 2.88 11.17
N ASP A 249 7.65 2.74 11.16
CA ASP A 249 8.39 2.12 12.27
C ASP A 249 8.88 3.14 13.30
N ALA A 250 8.78 4.45 12.96
CA ALA A 250 9.23 5.48 13.87
C ALA A 250 8.48 5.45 15.22
N PRO A 251 9.19 5.66 16.35
CA PRO A 251 10.61 6.03 16.43
C PRO A 251 11.59 4.86 16.53
N ASN A 252 11.16 3.60 16.42
CA ASN A 252 11.97 2.39 16.65
C ASN A 252 12.54 1.83 15.33
N LEU A 253 13.38 2.60 14.64
CA LEU A 253 13.89 2.21 13.32
C LEU A 253 14.85 1.02 13.37
N ASP A 254 14.84 0.18 12.34
CA ASP A 254 15.82 -0.92 12.17
C ASP A 254 17.26 -0.39 12.07
N SER A 255 17.46 0.81 11.52
CA SER A 255 18.78 1.46 11.44
C SER A 255 19.36 1.82 12.82
N ALA A 256 18.50 1.99 13.83
CA ALA A 256 18.90 2.26 15.22
C ALA A 256 19.15 0.97 16.04
N GLN A 257 18.83 -0.21 15.49
CA GLN A 257 19.00 -1.47 16.18
C GLN A 257 20.49 -1.90 16.23
N PRO A 258 20.86 -2.75 17.20
CA PRO A 258 22.22 -3.32 17.27
C PRO A 258 22.60 -4.05 15.99
N THR A 259 23.91 -4.16 15.75
CA THR A 259 24.44 -4.98 14.65
C THR A 259 25.00 -6.28 15.22
N TYR A 260 24.50 -7.41 14.73
CA TYR A 260 25.04 -8.74 15.03
C TYR A 260 25.43 -9.45 13.74
N PHE A 261 26.57 -10.14 13.75
CA PHE A 261 27.12 -10.86 12.58
C PHE A 261 27.38 -9.95 11.37
N GLY A 262 27.62 -8.66 11.61
CA GLY A 262 27.82 -7.66 10.55
C GLY A 262 26.52 -7.23 9.83
N ARG A 263 25.35 -7.59 10.37
CA ARG A 263 24.02 -7.23 9.86
C ARG A 263 23.22 -6.47 10.90
N PRO A 264 22.43 -5.46 10.50
CA PRO A 264 21.46 -4.84 11.40
C PRO A 264 20.50 -5.92 11.95
N TYR A 265 20.21 -5.86 13.23
CA TYR A 265 19.24 -6.72 13.89
C TYR A 265 17.83 -6.24 13.51
N GLN A 266 17.35 -6.64 12.35
CA GLN A 266 16.06 -6.23 11.83
C GLN A 266 14.93 -6.75 12.68
N VAL A 267 14.15 -5.85 13.27
CA VAL A 267 13.00 -6.17 14.10
C VAL A 267 11.65 -5.94 13.40
N HIS A 268 11.66 -5.32 12.20
CA HIS A 268 10.46 -5.10 11.40
C HIS A 268 10.51 -5.89 10.07
N ASP A 269 9.34 -6.35 9.58
CA ASP A 269 9.24 -6.93 8.23
C ASP A 269 8.48 -5.97 7.31
N GLY A 270 7.28 -6.25 6.82
CA GLY A 270 6.56 -5.42 5.88
C GLY A 270 5.67 -4.35 6.50
N ALA A 271 5.33 -3.33 5.73
CA ALA A 271 4.26 -2.40 6.14
C ALA A 271 2.88 -2.94 5.75
N VAL A 272 2.65 -3.24 4.45
CA VAL A 272 1.39 -3.84 3.99
C VAL A 272 1.68 -4.90 2.93
N ASP A 273 1.59 -6.16 3.30
CA ASP A 273 1.87 -7.28 2.39
C ASP A 273 0.59 -7.92 1.84
N VAL A 274 0.62 -8.30 0.56
CA VAL A 274 -0.50 -8.99 -0.12
C VAL A 274 0.01 -10.30 -0.68
N THR A 275 -0.39 -11.43 -0.08
CA THR A 275 0.23 -12.73 -0.39
C THR A 275 -0.76 -13.90 -0.33
N ASN A 276 -0.29 -15.07 -0.73
CA ASN A 276 -0.99 -16.34 -0.57
C ASN A 276 -2.41 -16.33 -1.17
N GLY A 277 -2.52 -15.96 -2.45
CA GLY A 277 -3.76 -15.98 -3.21
C GLY A 277 -4.73 -14.84 -2.90
N SER A 278 -4.33 -13.84 -2.13
CA SER A 278 -5.15 -12.65 -1.90
C SER A 278 -5.32 -11.83 -3.17
N ASP A 279 -6.39 -11.03 -3.25
CA ASP A 279 -6.78 -10.42 -4.51
C ASP A 279 -7.68 -9.19 -4.32
N LEU A 280 -7.77 -8.33 -5.34
CA LEU A 280 -8.66 -7.16 -5.37
C LEU A 280 -8.42 -6.22 -4.18
N VAL A 281 -7.23 -5.64 -4.13
CA VAL A 281 -6.81 -4.70 -3.09
C VAL A 281 -6.61 -3.30 -3.69
N THR A 282 -7.06 -2.27 -3.00
CA THR A 282 -6.74 -0.87 -3.31
C THR A 282 -6.11 -0.20 -2.09
N MET A 283 -4.96 0.44 -2.28
CA MET A 283 -4.27 1.25 -1.29
C MET A 283 -4.23 2.69 -1.79
N SER A 284 -4.95 3.60 -1.11
CA SER A 284 -5.10 4.98 -1.57
C SER A 284 -4.88 5.99 -0.45
N TYR A 285 -4.27 7.13 -0.80
CA TYR A 285 -4.06 8.27 0.10
C TYR A 285 -3.38 7.92 1.44
N ASN A 286 -2.62 6.81 1.50
CA ASN A 286 -1.84 6.48 2.69
C ASN A 286 -0.51 7.25 2.70
N ARG A 287 0.02 7.45 3.89
CA ARG A 287 1.40 7.83 4.13
C ARG A 287 2.16 6.59 4.61
N PHE A 288 3.25 6.27 3.94
CA PHE A 288 4.26 5.30 4.40
C PHE A 288 5.53 6.07 4.71
N SER A 289 6.09 5.91 5.90
CA SER A 289 7.30 6.64 6.24
C SER A 289 8.22 5.86 7.17
N GLU A 290 9.51 6.13 7.05
CA GLU A 290 10.54 5.62 7.97
C GLU A 290 10.44 4.10 8.16
N HIS A 291 10.44 3.35 7.04
CA HIS A 291 10.28 1.90 7.02
C HIS A 291 11.15 1.27 5.92
N ASP A 292 11.82 0.14 6.22
CA ASP A 292 12.73 -0.49 5.23
C ASP A 292 11.96 -1.28 4.16
N LYS A 293 11.21 -2.30 4.53
CA LYS A 293 10.59 -3.28 3.62
C LYS A 293 9.07 -3.06 3.52
N LEU A 294 8.55 -2.32 2.52
CA LEU A 294 7.16 -1.84 2.57
C LEU A 294 6.10 -2.83 2.13
N LEU A 295 6.05 -3.12 0.82
CA LEU A 295 4.91 -3.75 0.18
C LEU A 295 5.39 -4.97 -0.62
N LEU A 296 5.26 -6.17 -0.06
CA LEU A 296 5.52 -7.41 -0.76
C LEU A 296 4.23 -7.95 -1.35
N ILE A 297 4.16 -8.01 -2.68
CA ILE A 297 3.04 -8.61 -3.40
C ILE A 297 3.50 -9.92 -4.00
N GLY A 298 3.10 -11.04 -3.35
CA GLY A 298 3.60 -12.39 -3.62
C GLY A 298 4.86 -12.74 -2.85
N SER A 299 4.74 -13.69 -1.90
CA SER A 299 5.78 -14.00 -0.90
C SER A 299 6.90 -14.90 -1.44
N THR A 300 6.69 -15.64 -2.51
CA THR A 300 7.64 -16.64 -3.02
C THR A 300 7.62 -16.73 -4.54
N ASP A 301 8.70 -17.22 -5.13
CA ASP A 301 8.77 -17.56 -6.56
C ASP A 301 8.01 -18.87 -6.89
N SER A 302 7.56 -19.62 -5.87
CA SER A 302 6.81 -20.87 -6.06
C SER A 302 5.34 -20.61 -6.41
N THR A 303 4.80 -21.40 -7.34
CA THR A 303 3.37 -21.36 -7.73
C THR A 303 2.43 -21.99 -6.70
N THR A 304 2.96 -22.58 -5.60
CA THR A 304 2.17 -23.37 -4.65
C THR A 304 1.37 -22.56 -3.64
N ARG A 305 1.57 -21.23 -3.59
CA ARG A 305 0.88 -20.34 -2.65
C ARG A 305 -0.45 -19.78 -3.16
N GLY A 306 -0.86 -20.15 -4.37
CA GLY A 306 -2.13 -19.70 -4.97
C GLY A 306 -2.09 -18.29 -5.58
N ASP A 307 -0.90 -17.73 -5.77
CA ASP A 307 -0.69 -16.36 -6.24
C ASP A 307 -0.95 -16.20 -7.75
N VAL A 308 -0.79 -17.27 -8.55
CA VAL A 308 -0.97 -17.23 -10.01
C VAL A 308 -2.41 -16.83 -10.37
N GLY A 309 -2.55 -15.76 -11.16
CA GLY A 309 -3.84 -15.19 -11.58
C GLY A 309 -4.59 -14.43 -10.48
N LYS A 310 -3.91 -14.13 -9.37
CA LYS A 310 -4.37 -13.34 -8.24
C LYS A 310 -3.44 -12.14 -8.02
N LEU A 311 -3.46 -11.57 -6.84
CA LEU A 311 -2.61 -10.45 -6.43
C LEU A 311 -2.85 -9.21 -7.31
N ARG A 312 -4.12 -8.94 -7.65
CA ARG A 312 -4.52 -7.72 -8.34
C ARG A 312 -4.61 -6.58 -7.34
N VAL A 313 -3.67 -5.65 -7.44
CA VAL A 313 -3.51 -4.56 -6.47
C VAL A 313 -3.41 -3.22 -7.17
N THR A 314 -4.11 -2.22 -6.66
CA THR A 314 -3.95 -0.82 -7.06
C THR A 314 -3.33 -0.02 -5.92
N ILE A 315 -2.31 0.78 -6.23
CA ILE A 315 -1.59 1.63 -5.28
C ILE A 315 -1.59 3.04 -5.88
N HIS A 316 -2.41 3.96 -5.34
CA HIS A 316 -2.52 5.28 -5.93
C HIS A 316 -2.64 6.40 -4.90
N HIS A 317 -2.15 7.57 -5.28
CA HIS A 317 -2.21 8.79 -4.46
C HIS A 317 -1.64 8.62 -3.04
N ASN A 318 -0.66 7.73 -2.86
CA ASN A 318 0.05 7.58 -1.58
C ASN A 318 1.34 8.40 -1.57
N VAL A 319 1.81 8.72 -0.37
CA VAL A 319 3.16 9.28 -0.15
C VAL A 319 4.04 8.22 0.52
N PHE A 320 5.18 7.95 -0.10
CA PHE A 320 6.24 7.10 0.42
C PHE A 320 7.42 7.99 0.79
N GLN A 321 7.69 8.15 2.08
CA GLN A 321 8.71 9.07 2.58
C GLN A 321 9.79 8.32 3.35
N ASN A 322 11.06 8.45 2.93
CA ASN A 322 12.20 7.81 3.58
C ASN A 322 11.99 6.31 3.77
N VAL A 323 11.71 5.62 2.65
CA VAL A 323 11.44 4.19 2.64
C VAL A 323 12.56 3.46 1.90
N GLY A 324 12.93 2.27 2.39
CA GLY A 324 14.10 1.55 1.90
C GLY A 324 13.83 0.84 0.59
N GLN A 325 12.84 -0.04 0.55
CA GLN A 325 12.62 -0.95 -0.57
C GLN A 325 11.17 -1.44 -0.67
N ARG A 326 10.88 -2.19 -1.74
CA ARG A 326 9.58 -2.85 -1.96
C ARG A 326 8.40 -1.86 -2.00
N ALA A 327 8.44 -0.87 -2.88
CA ALA A 327 7.31 0.07 -2.98
C ALA A 327 6.63 0.09 -4.38
N PRO A 328 6.11 -1.09 -4.88
CA PRO A 328 6.15 -2.44 -4.32
C PRO A 328 7.23 -3.37 -4.92
N ARG A 329 7.48 -4.54 -4.29
CA ARG A 329 8.08 -5.72 -4.93
C ARG A 329 7.00 -6.72 -5.30
N VAL A 330 6.92 -7.11 -6.58
CA VAL A 330 5.80 -7.87 -7.14
C VAL A 330 6.25 -9.21 -7.69
N ARG A 331 5.44 -10.27 -7.43
CA ARG A 331 5.44 -11.55 -8.12
C ARG A 331 4.02 -11.88 -8.56
N TYR A 332 3.83 -12.47 -9.73
CA TYR A 332 2.55 -12.92 -10.29
C TYR A 332 1.44 -11.88 -10.47
N GLY A 333 1.45 -10.81 -9.67
CA GLY A 333 0.36 -9.83 -9.59
C GLY A 333 0.26 -8.90 -10.79
N GLN A 334 -0.99 -8.50 -11.12
CA GLN A 334 -1.27 -7.30 -11.92
C GLN A 334 -1.39 -6.10 -10.99
N VAL A 335 -0.31 -5.32 -10.90
CA VAL A 335 -0.19 -4.24 -9.91
C VAL A 335 -0.13 -2.90 -10.61
N ASP A 336 -1.16 -2.09 -10.36
CA ASP A 336 -1.30 -0.74 -10.88
C ASP A 336 -0.79 0.29 -9.87
N VAL A 337 0.27 1.02 -10.23
CA VAL A 337 0.93 2.00 -9.35
C VAL A 337 0.92 3.37 -10.03
N TYR A 338 0.02 4.25 -9.62
CA TYR A 338 -0.10 5.54 -10.29
C TYR A 338 -0.33 6.71 -9.32
N ASN A 339 0.13 7.88 -9.72
CA ASN A 339 -0.03 9.13 -8.97
C ASN A 339 0.44 9.06 -7.50
N ASN A 340 1.47 8.26 -7.22
CA ASN A 340 2.11 8.27 -5.91
C ASN A 340 3.29 9.25 -5.89
N HIS A 341 3.64 9.74 -4.70
CA HIS A 341 4.82 10.54 -4.46
C HIS A 341 5.85 9.73 -3.64
N PHE A 342 6.95 9.35 -4.26
CA PHE A 342 8.10 8.74 -3.62
C PHE A 342 9.11 9.83 -3.26
N LYS A 343 9.37 10.02 -1.96
CA LYS A 343 10.20 11.10 -1.44
C LYS A 343 11.29 10.54 -0.53
N THR A 344 12.55 10.71 -0.90
CA THR A 344 13.70 10.35 -0.07
C THR A 344 14.48 11.60 0.29
N SER A 345 14.73 11.81 1.57
CA SER A 345 15.57 12.90 2.08
C SER A 345 17.05 12.50 2.04
N ALA A 346 17.96 13.48 1.87
CA ALA A 346 19.38 13.20 1.89
C ALA A 346 19.91 12.75 3.26
N ASP A 347 19.16 13.08 4.31
CA ASP A 347 19.40 12.73 5.72
C ASP A 347 18.54 11.58 6.22
N SER A 348 17.94 10.79 5.30
CA SER A 348 17.14 9.63 5.68
C SER A 348 17.97 8.62 6.49
N GLU A 349 17.45 8.22 7.64
CA GLU A 349 18.06 7.16 8.46
C GLU A 349 17.75 5.75 7.91
N VAL A 350 16.79 5.64 7.00
CA VAL A 350 16.47 4.39 6.30
C VAL A 350 17.24 4.35 4.98
N PRO A 351 18.17 3.39 4.79
CA PRO A 351 18.96 3.27 3.57
C PRO A 351 18.07 2.97 2.36
N TYR A 352 18.18 3.77 1.29
CA TYR A 352 17.44 3.52 0.07
C TYR A 352 18.03 2.35 -0.73
N GLY A 353 17.21 1.38 -1.09
CA GLY A 353 17.55 0.26 -1.95
C GLY A 353 16.94 0.37 -3.34
N TYR A 354 15.63 0.31 -3.46
CA TYR A 354 14.89 0.43 -4.73
C TYR A 354 13.41 0.73 -4.48
N THR A 355 12.70 1.24 -5.51
CA THR A 355 11.25 1.43 -5.44
C THR A 355 10.50 0.21 -6.00
N PHE A 356 10.66 -0.10 -7.29
CA PHE A 356 9.91 -1.14 -7.99
C PHE A 356 10.72 -2.43 -8.13
N GLY A 357 10.29 -3.50 -7.51
CA GLY A 357 10.90 -4.82 -7.65
C GLY A 357 10.15 -5.68 -8.67
N ALA A 358 10.76 -5.89 -9.85
CA ALA A 358 10.21 -6.75 -10.89
C ALA A 358 10.55 -8.23 -10.61
N GLY A 359 9.59 -8.97 -10.07
CA GLY A 359 9.72 -10.38 -9.69
C GLY A 359 9.18 -11.36 -10.74
N VAL A 360 9.19 -12.64 -10.38
CA VAL A 360 8.73 -13.73 -11.25
C VAL A 360 7.29 -13.50 -11.70
N GLU A 361 7.04 -13.52 -13.03
CA GLU A 361 5.71 -13.35 -13.63
C GLU A 361 4.95 -12.10 -13.14
N SER A 362 5.66 -11.05 -12.73
CA SER A 362 5.05 -9.79 -12.31
C SER A 362 4.57 -8.97 -13.51
N HIS A 363 3.41 -8.33 -13.36
CA HIS A 363 2.82 -7.39 -14.29
C HIS A 363 2.62 -6.04 -13.60
N LEU A 364 3.72 -5.30 -13.38
CA LEU A 364 3.72 -4.01 -12.72
C LEU A 364 3.55 -2.89 -13.74
N TYR A 365 2.53 -2.05 -13.52
CA TYR A 365 2.22 -0.88 -14.35
C TYR A 365 2.41 0.40 -13.53
N ALA A 366 3.50 1.12 -13.77
CA ALA A 366 3.88 2.34 -13.04
C ALA A 366 3.67 3.58 -13.90
N GLU A 367 2.65 4.38 -13.59
CA GLU A 367 2.29 5.54 -14.41
C GLU A 367 2.12 6.82 -13.61
N ALA A 368 2.64 7.91 -14.15
CA ALA A 368 2.44 9.26 -13.62
C ALA A 368 2.77 9.42 -12.12
N ASN A 369 3.76 8.66 -11.61
CA ASN A 369 4.28 8.83 -10.26
C ASN A 369 5.32 9.94 -10.21
N ALA A 370 5.42 10.63 -9.08
CA ALA A 370 6.45 11.62 -8.80
C ALA A 370 7.52 11.07 -7.87
N PHE A 371 8.78 11.32 -8.20
CA PHE A 371 9.94 10.98 -7.37
C PHE A 371 10.67 12.26 -6.99
N THR A 372 10.89 12.48 -5.71
CA THR A 372 11.76 13.52 -5.17
C THR A 372 12.89 12.83 -4.42
N ILE A 373 14.04 12.72 -5.07
CA ILE A 373 15.19 11.94 -4.59
C ILE A 373 16.48 12.75 -4.60
N PRO A 374 17.45 12.48 -3.69
CA PRO A 374 18.79 13.04 -3.73
C PRO A 374 19.53 12.74 -5.03
N ALA A 375 20.52 13.55 -5.36
CA ALA A 375 21.26 13.44 -6.62
C ALA A 375 22.17 12.19 -6.71
N ASP A 376 22.54 11.62 -5.59
CA ASP A 376 23.34 10.39 -5.47
C ASP A 376 22.52 9.11 -5.64
N ILE A 377 21.18 9.19 -5.63
CA ILE A 377 20.30 8.08 -5.99
C ILE A 377 20.12 8.08 -7.52
N PRO A 378 20.71 7.13 -8.25
CA PRO A 378 20.56 7.09 -9.70
C PRO A 378 19.16 6.64 -10.10
N VAL A 379 18.60 7.24 -11.15
CA VAL A 379 17.25 6.86 -11.67
C VAL A 379 17.17 5.37 -12.00
N SER A 380 18.27 4.76 -12.42
CA SER A 380 18.34 3.33 -12.73
C SER A 380 18.13 2.42 -11.51
N SER A 381 18.33 2.91 -10.29
CA SER A 381 18.09 2.13 -9.06
C SER A 381 16.63 2.15 -8.61
N LEU A 382 15.76 2.95 -9.23
CA LEU A 382 14.34 2.96 -8.93
C LEU A 382 13.65 1.62 -9.28
N ILE A 383 14.26 0.84 -10.19
CA ILE A 383 13.80 -0.51 -10.54
C ILE A 383 14.88 -1.52 -10.13
N ALA A 384 14.46 -2.63 -9.53
CA ALA A 384 15.32 -3.75 -9.19
C ALA A 384 14.81 -5.06 -9.82
N TYR A 385 15.75 -5.90 -10.27
CA TYR A 385 15.48 -7.17 -10.92
C TYR A 385 15.40 -8.32 -9.91
N PHE A 386 14.26 -8.99 -9.89
CA PHE A 386 14.00 -10.20 -9.12
C PHE A 386 13.41 -11.30 -10.03
N LYS A 387 14.05 -11.58 -11.16
CA LYS A 387 13.66 -12.54 -12.19
C LYS A 387 12.41 -12.14 -13.00
N GLY A 388 11.95 -10.89 -12.91
CA GLY A 388 10.88 -10.35 -13.76
C GLY A 388 11.32 -10.25 -15.22
N LYS A 389 10.36 -10.25 -16.14
CA LYS A 389 10.62 -10.14 -17.58
C LYS A 389 10.18 -8.81 -18.17
N VAL A 390 9.16 -8.21 -17.58
CA VAL A 390 8.50 -7.01 -18.10
C VAL A 390 8.18 -6.02 -17.00
N ILE A 391 8.04 -4.75 -17.38
CA ILE A 391 7.46 -3.67 -16.56
C ILE A 391 6.91 -2.60 -17.51
N ALA A 392 5.70 -2.11 -17.26
CA ALA A 392 5.18 -0.93 -17.93
C ALA A 392 5.53 0.34 -17.13
N THR A 393 6.11 1.33 -17.79
CA THR A 393 6.37 2.65 -17.16
C THR A 393 5.96 3.77 -18.10
N SER A 394 5.19 4.74 -17.63
CA SER A 394 4.71 5.87 -18.43
C SER A 394 4.56 7.13 -17.61
N GLY A 395 4.96 8.26 -18.16
CA GLY A 395 4.67 9.59 -17.60
C GLY A 395 5.22 9.87 -16.20
N ASN A 396 6.14 9.06 -15.67
CA ASN A 396 6.73 9.26 -14.34
C ASN A 396 7.70 10.46 -14.35
N ALA A 397 7.73 11.22 -13.27
CA ALA A 397 8.61 12.37 -13.11
C ALA A 397 9.64 12.16 -11.97
N VAL A 398 10.90 12.43 -12.25
CA VAL A 398 11.97 12.45 -11.24
C VAL A 398 12.47 13.89 -11.09
N ASN A 399 12.38 14.43 -9.88
CA ASN A 399 12.72 15.81 -9.56
C ASN A 399 12.10 16.81 -10.58
N GLY A 400 10.79 16.60 -10.87
CA GLY A 400 9.99 17.44 -11.77
C GLY A 400 10.17 17.20 -13.27
N LYS A 401 11.08 16.29 -13.69
CA LYS A 401 11.33 15.97 -15.10
C LYS A 401 10.74 14.62 -15.47
N ILE A 402 10.01 14.56 -16.59
CA ILE A 402 9.50 13.28 -17.12
C ILE A 402 10.66 12.39 -17.53
N VAL A 403 10.64 11.12 -17.08
CA VAL A 403 11.69 10.14 -17.33
C VAL A 403 11.07 8.78 -17.68
N ASP A 404 11.61 8.12 -18.69
CA ASP A 404 11.34 6.70 -18.93
C ASP A 404 12.20 5.85 -17.96
N LEU A 405 11.55 5.39 -16.88
CA LEU A 405 12.23 4.63 -15.81
C LEU A 405 12.78 3.30 -16.31
N ARG A 406 12.04 2.60 -17.19
CA ARG A 406 12.48 1.32 -17.77
C ARG A 406 13.68 1.51 -18.69
N ALA A 407 13.70 2.53 -19.52
CA ALA A 407 14.85 2.85 -20.37
C ALA A 407 16.08 3.22 -19.53
N ALA A 408 15.90 4.00 -18.44
CA ALA A 408 16.98 4.35 -17.52
C ALA A 408 17.55 3.10 -16.80
N TYR A 409 16.67 2.20 -16.35
CA TYR A 409 17.08 0.92 -15.77
C TYR A 409 17.84 0.05 -16.79
N ASN A 410 17.26 -0.20 -17.96
CA ASN A 410 17.84 -1.06 -18.99
C ASN A 410 19.20 -0.58 -19.50
N LYS A 411 19.43 0.74 -19.50
CA LYS A 411 20.74 1.31 -19.87
C LYS A 411 21.85 0.90 -18.90
N ALA A 412 21.53 0.69 -17.63
CA ALA A 412 22.48 0.31 -16.58
C ALA A 412 22.53 -1.20 -16.33
N ALA A 413 21.45 -1.92 -16.65
CA ALA A 413 21.30 -3.34 -16.36
C ALA A 413 22.10 -4.21 -17.34
N PRO A 414 22.68 -5.35 -16.88
CA PRO A 414 23.20 -6.39 -17.75
C PRO A 414 22.14 -6.89 -18.75
N ALA A 415 22.58 -7.34 -19.93
CA ALA A 415 21.67 -7.74 -21.01
C ALA A 415 20.66 -8.83 -20.61
N ASP A 416 21.07 -9.78 -19.76
CA ASP A 416 20.26 -10.87 -19.24
C ASP A 416 19.25 -10.45 -18.15
N ARG A 417 19.31 -9.19 -17.70
CA ARG A 417 18.42 -8.61 -16.67
C ARG A 417 17.60 -7.42 -17.17
N GLN A 418 17.68 -7.12 -18.46
CA GLN A 418 16.85 -6.07 -19.05
C GLN A 418 15.37 -6.47 -19.06
N LEU A 419 14.51 -5.49 -18.86
CA LEU A 419 13.05 -5.69 -18.79
C LEU A 419 12.40 -5.21 -20.09
N GLY A 420 11.52 -6.07 -20.66
CA GLY A 420 10.63 -5.72 -21.75
C GLY A 420 9.54 -4.73 -21.33
N ALA A 421 8.82 -4.17 -22.30
CA ALA A 421 7.56 -3.50 -22.01
C ALA A 421 6.51 -4.53 -21.65
N ASP A 422 5.63 -4.20 -20.70
CA ASP A 422 4.43 -4.98 -20.46
C ASP A 422 3.25 -4.35 -21.21
N ASP A 423 2.83 -4.98 -22.29
CA ASP A 423 1.68 -4.62 -23.10
C ASP A 423 0.54 -5.64 -22.99
N SER A 424 0.69 -6.61 -22.08
CA SER A 424 -0.28 -7.72 -21.91
C SER A 424 -1.59 -7.26 -21.26
N TRP A 425 -1.58 -6.13 -20.55
CA TRP A 425 -2.77 -5.57 -19.91
C TRP A 425 -2.67 -4.06 -19.76
N THR A 426 -3.82 -3.41 -19.55
CA THR A 426 -3.91 -1.98 -19.21
C THR A 426 -4.88 -1.82 -18.06
N PRO A 427 -4.52 -1.06 -17.02
CA PRO A 427 -5.43 -0.77 -15.90
C PRO A 427 -6.72 -0.10 -16.37
N ALA A 428 -7.87 -0.70 -16.02
CA ALA A 428 -9.19 -0.20 -16.43
C ALA A 428 -9.97 0.47 -15.29
N LEU A 429 -9.60 0.18 -14.04
CA LEU A 429 -10.30 0.68 -12.86
C LEU A 429 -9.53 1.88 -12.28
N ARG A 430 -9.73 3.05 -12.90
CA ARG A 430 -9.13 4.31 -12.46
C ARG A 430 -10.13 5.46 -12.57
N THR A 431 -10.24 6.27 -11.54
CA THR A 431 -11.14 7.43 -11.54
C THR A 431 -10.51 8.60 -12.29
N HIS A 432 -9.23 8.88 -12.03
CA HIS A 432 -8.49 9.96 -12.67
C HIS A 432 -6.98 9.73 -12.57
N VAL A 433 -6.23 10.12 -13.62
CA VAL A 433 -4.76 10.11 -13.63
C VAL A 433 -4.26 11.54 -13.80
N ASN A 434 -3.61 12.07 -12.78
CA ASN A 434 -3.02 13.39 -12.76
C ASN A 434 -1.63 13.37 -13.42
N ALA A 435 -1.18 14.52 -13.95
CA ALA A 435 0.20 14.64 -14.39
C ALA A 435 1.17 14.48 -13.20
N ALA A 436 2.25 13.70 -13.37
CA ALA A 436 3.20 13.39 -12.30
C ALA A 436 3.77 14.64 -11.60
N GLN A 437 4.01 15.72 -12.37
CA GLN A 437 4.56 16.96 -11.81
C GLN A 437 3.61 17.66 -10.83
N ALA A 438 2.30 17.41 -10.92
CA ALA A 438 1.31 17.99 -10.00
C ALA A 438 1.20 17.20 -8.67
N ILE A 439 1.65 15.94 -8.65
CA ILE A 439 1.44 15.01 -7.54
C ILE A 439 2.04 15.51 -6.21
N PRO A 440 3.27 16.05 -6.15
CA PRO A 440 3.82 16.53 -4.87
C PRO A 440 2.95 17.60 -4.19
N ALA A 441 2.39 18.53 -4.97
CA ALA A 441 1.52 19.57 -4.42
C ALA A 441 0.11 19.04 -4.09
N LEU A 442 -0.41 18.13 -4.93
CA LEU A 442 -1.73 17.51 -4.72
C LEU A 442 -1.78 16.71 -3.41
N LEU A 443 -0.70 16.00 -3.08
CA LEU A 443 -0.66 15.08 -1.95
C LEU A 443 -0.07 15.69 -0.67
N ALA A 444 0.34 16.96 -0.68
CA ALA A 444 1.04 17.58 0.45
C ALA A 444 0.28 17.43 1.79
N ASP A 445 -1.03 17.65 1.77
CA ASP A 445 -1.93 17.61 2.93
C ASP A 445 -3.11 16.64 2.74
N ALA A 446 -3.06 15.78 1.70
CA ALA A 446 -4.19 14.92 1.32
C ALA A 446 -4.00 13.45 1.71
N VAL A 447 -2.93 13.10 2.40
CA VAL A 447 -2.58 11.70 2.71
C VAL A 447 -2.42 11.47 4.20
N GLY A 448 -2.64 10.24 4.61
CA GLY A 448 -2.64 9.86 6.02
C GLY A 448 -3.94 10.20 6.70
N PRO A 449 -4.04 10.04 8.02
CA PRO A 449 -5.25 10.29 8.77
C PRO A 449 -5.77 11.73 8.59
N LEU A 450 -7.03 11.85 8.18
CA LEU A 450 -7.71 13.12 7.94
C LEU A 450 -8.53 13.50 9.17
N PHE A 451 -8.13 14.58 9.82
CA PHE A 451 -8.91 15.18 10.90
C PHE A 451 -8.97 16.68 10.69
N THR A 452 -10.18 17.21 10.63
CA THR A 452 -10.38 18.66 10.63
C THR A 452 -10.22 19.19 12.06
N ALA A 453 -9.53 20.33 12.20
CA ALA A 453 -9.31 21.00 13.48
C ALA A 453 -10.63 21.51 14.14
N GLY A 454 -11.65 20.66 14.22
CA GLY A 454 -12.98 20.96 14.76
C GLY A 454 -13.74 19.72 15.24
N GLU A 455 -13.19 18.51 15.00
CA GLU A 455 -13.81 17.24 15.41
C GLU A 455 -13.25 16.66 16.71
N ALA A 456 -12.39 17.41 17.40
CA ALA A 456 -11.95 17.08 18.76
C ALA A 456 -12.95 17.65 19.76
N ASN A 457 -14.06 16.93 20.02
CA ASN A 457 -14.91 17.12 21.20
C ASN A 457 -15.48 15.76 21.64
#